data_cfcbf9b73955fe888e21f44a9bdc21b5
#
_entry.id   cfcbf9b73955fe888e21f44a9bdc21b5
#
_cell.length_a   1.000
_cell.length_b   1.000
_cell.length_c   1.000
_cell.angle_alpha   90.00
_cell.angle_beta   90.00
_cell.angle_gamma   90.00
#
_symmetry.space_group_name_H-M   'P 1'
#
loop_
_entity.id
_entity.type
_entity.pdbx_description
1 polymer ?
#
loop_
_entity_poly.entity_id
_entity_poly.type
_entity_poly.pdbx_seq_one_letter_code
_entity_poly.pdbx_strand_id
1 'polypeptide(L)'
;MNSSRRRFIHKYFFLSSSLLGLSVALKGCDQKKPTNTKEAKTAAAVDPCKDFSGVSKNDLHARQKLGYVNESPIPDMTCSKCKLWLPPAAGKQCGGCMLFKGPVYPAGYCTYWATAEA
;
A
#
# COMPACT_ATOMS: atom_id res chain seq x y z
N MET A 1 28.36 8.81 -21.01
CA MET A 1 27.62 7.90 -20.10
C MET A 1 28.34 7.90 -18.77
N ASN A 2 27.67 8.39 -17.78
CA ASN A 2 28.24 9.03 -16.59
C ASN A 2 28.76 8.07 -15.52
N SER A 3 30.06 7.84 -15.54
CA SER A 3 30.79 7.12 -14.47
C SER A 3 31.05 7.95 -13.21
N SER A 4 30.63 9.21 -13.20
CA SER A 4 30.96 10.15 -12.11
C SER A 4 30.11 10.04 -10.85
N ARG A 5 29.00 9.30 -10.89
CA ARG A 5 28.10 9.21 -9.73
C ARG A 5 28.44 8.10 -8.73
N ARG A 6 29.39 7.22 -9.08
CA ARG A 6 29.78 6.11 -8.18
C ARG A 6 30.97 6.41 -7.27
N ARG A 7 31.68 7.52 -7.47
CA ARG A 7 32.86 7.86 -6.65
C ARG A 7 32.58 8.72 -5.42
N PHE A 8 31.33 9.20 -5.26
CA PHE A 8 30.99 10.08 -4.13
C PHE A 8 30.60 9.32 -2.85
N ILE A 9 30.25 8.05 -2.97
CA ILE A 9 29.74 7.28 -1.83
C ILE A 9 30.86 6.63 -1.00
N HIS A 10 32.03 6.41 -1.59
CA HIS A 10 33.14 5.74 -0.87
C HIS A 10 34.00 6.64 0.02
N LYS A 11 33.81 7.98 -0.01
CA LYS A 11 34.67 8.89 0.75
C LYS A 11 34.21 9.26 2.15
N TYR A 12 32.97 8.89 2.50
CA TYR A 12 32.40 9.24 3.83
C TYR A 12 32.24 8.06 4.77
N PHE A 13 32.73 6.87 4.40
CA PHE A 13 32.52 5.68 5.22
C PHE A 13 33.67 5.31 6.16
N PHE A 14 34.75 6.10 6.19
CA PHE A 14 35.94 5.73 6.96
C PHE A 14 36.33 6.68 8.11
N LEU A 15 35.43 7.54 8.57
CA LEU A 15 35.80 8.49 9.64
C LEU A 15 34.77 8.51 10.77
N SER A 16 34.41 7.36 11.32
CA SER A 16 33.82 7.32 12.66
C SER A 16 33.93 5.94 13.28
N SER A 17 35.18 5.54 13.52
CA SER A 17 35.47 4.43 14.40
C SER A 17 36.42 4.96 15.47
N SER A 18 35.90 5.49 16.54
CA SER A 18 36.53 5.55 17.88
C SER A 18 35.71 6.45 18.79
N LEU A 19 35.11 5.87 19.77
CA LEU A 19 34.99 6.29 21.17
C LEU A 19 34.00 5.34 21.83
N LEU A 20 34.57 4.29 22.35
CA LEU A 20 34.67 3.96 23.76
C LEU A 20 33.42 4.26 24.62
N GLY A 21 32.73 3.19 24.95
CA GLY A 21 32.39 2.72 26.26
C GLY A 21 31.85 3.72 27.26
N LEU A 22 30.57 3.64 27.53
CA LEU A 22 30.10 3.73 28.91
C LEU A 22 28.79 2.95 28.98
N SER A 23 28.89 1.78 29.52
CA SER A 23 27.80 0.93 29.92
C SER A 23 26.99 1.60 31.03
N VAL A 24 25.81 2.10 30.68
CA VAL A 24 24.80 2.37 31.70
C VAL A 24 23.72 1.33 31.52
N ALA A 25 23.78 0.32 32.37
CA ALA A 25 22.72 -0.62 32.56
C ALA A 25 21.53 0.11 33.19
N LEU A 26 20.63 0.62 32.38
CA LEU A 26 19.29 0.94 32.84
C LEU A 26 18.40 -0.26 32.50
N LYS A 27 18.29 -1.12 33.51
CA LYS A 27 17.18 -2.04 33.65
C LYS A 27 15.89 -1.23 33.70
N GLY A 28 15.24 -1.16 32.57
CA GLY A 28 13.93 -0.60 32.40
C GLY A 28 13.19 -1.43 31.38
N CYS A 29 13.20 -2.75 31.53
CA CYS A 29 12.25 -3.62 30.85
C CYS A 29 10.93 -3.53 31.60
N ASP A 30 10.17 -2.50 31.33
CA ASP A 30 8.72 -2.62 31.45
C ASP A 30 8.23 -3.20 30.13
N GLN A 31 8.46 -4.48 29.97
CA GLN A 31 7.73 -5.30 29.02
C GLN A 31 6.29 -5.32 29.51
N LYS A 32 5.54 -4.31 29.13
CA LYS A 32 4.10 -4.40 29.11
C LYS A 32 3.75 -5.49 28.10
N LYS A 33 3.73 -6.72 28.65
CA LYS A 33 3.08 -7.87 28.09
C LYS A 33 1.79 -7.38 27.43
N PRO A 34 1.58 -7.58 26.12
CA PRO A 34 0.28 -7.29 25.55
C PRO A 34 -0.71 -8.17 26.28
N THR A 35 -1.48 -7.56 27.14
CA THR A 35 -2.64 -8.18 27.73
C THR A 35 -3.50 -8.61 26.55
N ASN A 36 -3.64 -9.91 26.37
CA ASN A 36 -4.67 -10.50 25.57
C ASN A 36 -6.01 -10.09 26.18
N THR A 37 -6.40 -8.88 25.95
CA THR A 37 -7.79 -8.52 26.01
C THR A 37 -8.40 -9.29 24.83
N LYS A 38 -9.07 -10.37 25.16
CA LYS A 38 -10.06 -10.96 24.29
C LYS A 38 -11.13 -9.88 24.12
N GLU A 39 -10.85 -8.90 23.27
CA GLU A 39 -11.89 -8.10 22.72
C GLU A 39 -12.80 -9.06 22.00
N ALA A 40 -14.02 -9.06 22.47
CA ALA A 40 -15.10 -9.75 21.82
C ALA A 40 -14.95 -9.50 20.33
N LYS A 41 -14.72 -10.58 19.58
CA LYS A 41 -14.72 -10.63 18.14
C LYS A 41 -16.12 -10.24 17.69
N THR A 42 -16.40 -8.95 17.75
CA THR A 42 -17.41 -8.37 16.91
C THR A 42 -16.91 -8.71 15.53
N ALA A 43 -17.63 -9.57 14.82
CA ALA A 43 -17.29 -9.93 13.46
C ALA A 43 -17.13 -8.62 12.70
N ALA A 44 -15.89 -8.15 12.57
CA ALA A 44 -15.58 -7.01 11.74
C ALA A 44 -16.10 -7.41 10.38
N ALA A 45 -17.09 -6.68 9.88
CA ALA A 45 -17.63 -6.93 8.57
C ALA A 45 -16.46 -6.98 7.62
N VAL A 46 -16.20 -8.15 7.04
CA VAL A 46 -15.08 -8.35 6.14
C VAL A 46 -15.28 -7.34 5.03
N ASP A 47 -14.37 -6.40 4.89
CA ASP A 47 -14.41 -5.39 3.84
C ASP A 47 -14.47 -6.12 2.49
N PRO A 48 -15.57 -6.06 1.76
CA PRO A 48 -15.74 -6.80 0.52
C PRO A 48 -14.73 -6.37 -0.54
N CYS A 49 -14.12 -5.19 -0.38
CA CYS A 49 -13.08 -4.70 -1.28
C CYS A 49 -11.69 -5.30 -1.01
N LYS A 50 -11.56 -6.13 0.01
CA LYS A 50 -10.35 -6.89 0.35
C LYS A 50 -10.44 -8.37 0.02
N ASP A 51 -11.56 -8.81 -0.50
CA ASP A 51 -11.74 -10.19 -0.92
C ASP A 51 -11.17 -10.41 -2.32
N PHE A 52 -10.01 -11.06 -2.38
CA PHE A 52 -9.34 -11.45 -3.62
C PHE A 52 -9.52 -12.93 -3.95
N SER A 53 -10.44 -13.61 -3.27
CA SER A 53 -10.79 -15.00 -3.61
C SER A 53 -11.31 -15.05 -5.05
N GLY A 54 -10.78 -15.97 -5.84
CA GLY A 54 -11.12 -16.06 -7.26
C GLY A 54 -10.43 -15.07 -8.19
N VAL A 55 -9.58 -14.18 -7.69
CA VAL A 55 -8.74 -13.31 -8.52
C VAL A 55 -7.47 -14.03 -8.92
N SER A 56 -7.16 -14.07 -10.22
CA SER A 56 -5.97 -14.73 -10.73
C SER A 56 -4.69 -14.03 -10.26
N LYS A 57 -3.59 -14.80 -10.17
CA LYS A 57 -2.27 -14.23 -9.87
C LYS A 57 -1.83 -13.19 -10.91
N ASN A 58 -2.22 -13.39 -12.16
CA ASN A 58 -1.93 -12.45 -13.25
C ASN A 58 -2.65 -11.12 -13.05
N ASP A 59 -3.90 -11.15 -12.63
CA ASP A 59 -4.67 -9.93 -12.33
C ASP A 59 -4.10 -9.20 -11.09
N LEU A 60 -3.70 -9.93 -10.06
CA LEU A 60 -3.03 -9.34 -8.89
C LEU A 60 -1.70 -8.68 -9.27
N HIS A 61 -0.92 -9.33 -10.14
CA HIS A 61 0.33 -8.77 -10.64
C HIS A 61 0.08 -7.55 -11.54
N ALA A 62 -0.92 -7.60 -12.41
CA ALA A 62 -1.31 -6.45 -13.24
C ALA A 62 -1.70 -5.25 -12.36
N ARG A 63 -2.49 -5.48 -11.31
CA ARG A 63 -2.88 -4.47 -10.32
C ARG A 63 -1.66 -3.80 -9.67
N GLN A 64 -0.66 -4.59 -9.25
CA GLN A 64 0.58 -4.07 -8.68
C GLN A 64 1.41 -3.29 -9.71
N LYS A 65 1.54 -3.85 -10.91
CA LYS A 65 2.31 -3.23 -12.01
C LYS A 65 1.73 -1.88 -12.44
N LEU A 66 0.41 -1.73 -12.37
CA LEU A 66 -0.27 -0.48 -12.65
C LEU A 66 -0.23 0.51 -11.48
N GLY A 67 0.41 0.19 -10.38
CA GLY A 67 0.54 1.03 -9.20
C GLY A 67 -0.81 1.36 -8.56
N TYR A 68 -1.73 0.38 -8.54
CA TYR A 68 -3.03 0.58 -7.93
C TYR A 68 -2.92 0.80 -6.41
N VAL A 69 -3.62 1.82 -5.93
CA VAL A 69 -3.79 2.14 -4.51
C VAL A 69 -5.27 2.30 -4.17
N ASN A 70 -5.63 1.99 -2.94
CA ASN A 70 -7.03 2.00 -2.49
C ASN A 70 -7.60 3.41 -2.30
N GLU A 71 -6.73 4.39 -2.14
CA GLU A 71 -7.08 5.79 -1.99
C GLU A 71 -6.17 6.65 -2.87
N SER A 72 -6.77 7.51 -3.67
CA SER A 72 -6.02 8.37 -4.59
C SER A 72 -5.23 9.44 -3.83
N PRO A 73 -3.93 9.60 -4.11
CA PRO A 73 -3.16 10.72 -3.60
C PRO A 73 -3.47 12.04 -4.31
N ILE A 74 -4.24 11.99 -5.40
CA ILE A 74 -4.56 13.15 -6.23
C ILE A 74 -6.06 13.39 -6.15
N PRO A 75 -6.51 14.54 -5.59
CA PRO A 75 -7.92 14.91 -5.60
C PRO A 75 -8.48 14.84 -7.03
N ASP A 76 -9.71 14.41 -7.16
CA ASP A 76 -10.43 14.27 -8.44
C ASP A 76 -9.96 13.16 -9.40
N MET A 77 -8.80 12.56 -9.19
CA MET A 77 -8.33 11.42 -9.98
C MET A 77 -8.64 10.10 -9.29
N THR A 78 -9.90 9.83 -9.02
CA THR A 78 -10.35 8.59 -8.39
C THR A 78 -10.86 7.58 -9.40
N CYS A 79 -10.82 6.30 -9.05
CA CYS A 79 -11.31 5.22 -9.93
C CYS A 79 -12.76 5.44 -10.34
N SER A 80 -13.62 5.94 -9.46
CA SER A 80 -15.02 6.24 -9.78
C SER A 80 -15.22 7.28 -10.88
N LYS A 81 -14.21 8.12 -11.11
CA LYS A 81 -14.18 9.14 -12.17
C LYS A 81 -13.33 8.72 -13.38
N CYS A 82 -12.85 7.49 -13.39
CA CYS A 82 -11.98 6.97 -14.44
C CYS A 82 -12.81 6.35 -15.58
N LYS A 83 -12.39 6.57 -16.81
CA LYS A 83 -12.97 5.96 -18.01
C LYS A 83 -13.01 4.42 -17.96
N LEU A 84 -12.08 3.82 -17.26
CA LEU A 84 -11.93 2.36 -17.16
C LEU A 84 -12.68 1.76 -15.96
N TRP A 85 -13.45 2.60 -15.25
CA TRP A 85 -14.22 2.19 -14.10
C TRP A 85 -15.38 1.28 -14.46
N LEU A 86 -15.52 0.20 -13.75
CA LEU A 86 -16.68 -0.67 -13.76
C LEU A 86 -17.47 -0.44 -12.48
N PRO A 87 -18.68 0.12 -12.56
CA PRO A 87 -19.47 0.42 -11.37
C PRO A 87 -19.81 -0.86 -10.61
N PRO A 88 -19.96 -0.77 -9.26
CA PRO A 88 -20.33 -1.92 -8.45
C PRO A 88 -21.71 -2.45 -8.83
N ALA A 89 -21.87 -3.75 -8.73
CA ALA A 89 -23.19 -4.38 -8.83
C ALA A 89 -24.09 -3.91 -7.68
N ALA A 90 -25.40 -4.06 -7.87
CA ALA A 90 -26.39 -3.68 -6.85
C ALA A 90 -26.05 -4.28 -5.48
N GLY A 91 -26.02 -3.44 -4.44
CA GLY A 91 -25.68 -3.83 -3.06
C GLY A 91 -24.18 -4.07 -2.79
N LYS A 92 -23.32 -3.84 -3.76
CA LYS A 92 -21.85 -3.92 -3.63
C LYS A 92 -21.24 -2.53 -3.45
N GLN A 93 -20.19 -2.44 -2.63
CA GLN A 93 -19.47 -1.17 -2.40
C GLN A 93 -18.26 -1.03 -3.33
N CYS A 94 -17.73 -2.14 -3.82
CA CYS A 94 -16.55 -2.16 -4.66
C CYS A 94 -16.93 -2.33 -6.11
N GLY A 95 -16.36 -1.50 -6.96
CA GLY A 95 -16.43 -1.67 -8.40
C GLY A 95 -15.30 -2.53 -8.93
N GLY A 96 -14.98 -2.34 -10.20
CA GLY A 96 -13.90 -3.02 -10.90
C GLY A 96 -13.14 -2.08 -11.82
N CYS A 97 -12.20 -2.65 -12.55
CA CYS A 97 -11.42 -1.97 -13.57
C CYS A 97 -11.36 -2.82 -14.83
N MET A 98 -11.35 -2.20 -16.00
CA MET A 98 -11.22 -2.91 -17.27
C MET A 98 -9.82 -3.51 -17.48
N LEU A 99 -8.81 -3.04 -16.77
CA LEU A 99 -7.41 -3.46 -16.96
C LEU A 99 -7.01 -4.68 -16.13
N PHE A 100 -7.73 -4.97 -15.05
CA PHE A 100 -7.47 -6.12 -14.17
C PHE A 100 -8.76 -6.50 -13.43
N LYS A 101 -8.83 -7.75 -13.02
CA LYS A 101 -9.96 -8.24 -12.22
C LYS A 101 -9.71 -8.07 -10.72
N GLY A 102 -10.78 -8.13 -9.97
CA GLY A 102 -10.80 -7.99 -8.51
C GLY A 102 -11.47 -6.71 -8.04
N PRO A 103 -11.70 -6.60 -6.76
CA PRO A 103 -12.40 -5.46 -6.19
C PRO A 103 -11.55 -4.19 -6.27
N VAL A 104 -12.20 -3.09 -6.63
CA VAL A 104 -11.59 -1.76 -6.75
C VAL A 104 -12.39 -0.77 -5.92
N TYR A 105 -11.70 0.00 -5.09
CA TYR A 105 -12.33 1.07 -4.33
C TYR A 105 -12.70 2.25 -5.24
N PRO A 106 -13.88 2.86 -5.07
CA PRO A 106 -14.24 4.07 -5.80
C PRO A 106 -13.23 5.21 -5.63
N ALA A 107 -12.65 5.32 -4.42
CA ALA A 107 -11.63 6.32 -4.09
C ALA A 107 -10.22 5.95 -4.57
N GLY A 108 -10.02 4.76 -5.14
CA GLY A 108 -8.73 4.26 -5.59
C GLY A 108 -8.14 5.05 -6.76
N TYR A 109 -6.91 4.69 -7.12
CA TYR A 109 -6.16 5.30 -8.23
C TYR A 109 -5.17 4.29 -8.81
N CYS A 110 -4.83 4.45 -10.06
CA CYS A 110 -3.68 3.77 -10.69
C CYS A 110 -3.01 4.70 -11.71
N THR A 111 -1.81 4.34 -12.14
CA THR A 111 -1.02 5.16 -13.09
C THR A 111 -1.64 5.27 -14.48
N TYR A 112 -2.61 4.42 -14.82
CA TYR A 112 -3.36 4.44 -16.08
C TYR A 112 -4.71 5.16 -15.97
N TRP A 113 -4.88 5.96 -14.93
CA TRP A 113 -6.11 6.73 -14.78
C TRP A 113 -6.34 7.64 -16.01
N ALA A 114 -7.53 7.62 -16.51
CA ALA A 114 -7.95 8.45 -17.63
C ALA A 114 -9.31 9.09 -17.32
N THR A 115 -9.48 10.34 -17.69
CA THR A 115 -10.73 11.07 -17.50
C THR A 115 -11.87 10.33 -18.21
N ALA A 116 -12.96 10.10 -17.50
CA ALA A 116 -14.23 9.74 -18.15
C ALA A 116 -14.73 11.00 -18.84
N GLU A 117 -14.54 11.09 -20.13
CA GLU A 117 -15.16 12.15 -20.92
C GLU A 117 -16.69 11.98 -20.86
N ALA A 118 -17.33 13.10 -20.57
CA ALA A 118 -18.78 13.14 -20.53
C ALA A 118 -19.38 12.89 -21.92
#